data_488eac86740dcb24fceafc71a5dffd60
#
_entry.id   488eac86740dcb24fceafc71a5dffd60
#
_cell.length_a   1.000
_cell.length_b   1.000
_cell.length_c   1.000
_cell.angle_alpha   90.00
_cell.angle_beta   90.00
_cell.angle_gamma   90.00
#
_symmetry.space_group_name_H-M   'P 1'
#
loop_
_entity.id
_entity.type
_entity.pdbx_description
1 polymer ?
#
loop_
_entity_poly.entity_id
_entity_poly.type
_entity_poly.pdbx_seq_one_letter_code
_entity_poly.pdbx_strand_id
1 'polypeptide(L)' 'MNPTLFDLASAYIKLIDRIERTSDPKELRELEEQRVICHNEFAEALKAAGIRYKDRDHVTRIAYRIVKEEL' A
#
# COMPACT_ATOMS: atom_id res chain seq x y z
N MET A 1 10.52 15.25 6.87
CA MET A 1 9.17 15.43 6.30
C MET A 1 8.38 14.14 6.40
N ASN A 2 7.13 14.23 6.82
CA ASN A 2 6.28 13.05 6.86
C ASN A 2 5.77 12.73 5.45
N PRO A 3 5.70 11.46 5.08
CA PRO A 3 5.17 11.10 3.78
C PRO A 3 3.68 11.45 3.67
N THR A 4 3.26 11.84 2.48
CA THR A 4 1.85 12.13 2.20
C THR A 4 1.09 10.82 1.98
N LEU A 5 -0.24 10.90 1.97
CA LEU A 5 -1.07 9.74 1.62
C LEU A 5 -0.71 9.21 0.24
N PHE A 6 -0.43 10.11 -0.70
CA PHE A 6 -0.02 9.71 -2.04
C PHE A 6 1.30 8.92 -2.00
N ASP A 7 2.28 9.39 -1.23
CA ASP A 7 3.57 8.71 -1.12
C ASP A 7 3.39 7.30 -0.56
N LEU A 8 2.60 7.16 0.50
CA LEU A 8 2.35 5.86 1.12
C LEU A 8 1.56 4.93 0.19
N ALA A 9 0.55 5.46 -0.48
CA ALA A 9 -0.23 4.68 -1.43
C ALA A 9 0.63 4.22 -2.60
N SER A 10 1.47 5.11 -3.13
CA SER A 10 2.36 4.81 -4.25
C SER A 10 3.36 3.71 -3.89
N ALA A 11 3.96 3.80 -2.70
CA ALA A 11 4.90 2.79 -2.23
C ALA A 11 4.22 1.43 -2.09
N TYR A 12 3.01 1.41 -1.54
CA TYR A 12 2.25 0.19 -1.35
C TYR A 12 1.90 -0.48 -2.69
N ILE A 13 1.44 0.31 -3.66
CA ILE A 13 1.06 -0.20 -4.98
C ILE A 13 2.28 -0.72 -5.76
N LYS A 14 3.40 0.00 -5.69
CA LYS A 14 4.63 -0.45 -6.32
C LYS A 14 5.09 -1.79 -5.76
N LEU A 15 4.92 -1.97 -4.47
CA LEU A 15 5.28 -3.22 -3.81
C LEU A 15 4.38 -4.36 -4.25
N ILE A 16 3.07 -4.12 -4.35
CA ILE A 16 2.12 -5.12 -4.85
C ILE A 16 2.47 -5.53 -6.29
N ASP A 17 2.77 -4.55 -7.13
CA ASP A 17 3.16 -4.80 -8.52
C ASP A 17 4.42 -5.67 -8.58
N ARG A 18 5.39 -5.37 -7.73
CA ARG A 18 6.63 -6.12 -7.67
C ARG A 18 6.39 -7.57 -7.23
N ILE A 19 5.49 -7.77 -6.26
CA ILE A 19 5.11 -9.10 -5.79
C ILE A 19 4.52 -9.92 -6.94
N GLU A 20 3.66 -9.31 -7.73
CA GLU A 20 3.01 -9.97 -8.86
C GLU A 20 4.01 -10.40 -9.94
N ARG A 21 5.13 -9.70 -10.05
CA ARG A 21 6.16 -9.98 -11.05
C ARG A 21 7.27 -10.90 -10.56
N THR A 22 7.30 -11.19 -9.27
CA THR A 22 8.37 -11.98 -8.65
C THR A 22 7.99 -13.44 -8.64
N SER A 23 8.91 -14.30 -9.10
CA SER A 23 8.72 -15.74 -9.08
C SER A 23 9.63 -16.47 -8.11
N ASP A 24 10.61 -15.79 -7.54
CA ASP A 24 11.53 -16.36 -6.56
C ASP A 24 10.87 -16.44 -5.18
N PRO A 25 10.67 -17.66 -4.61
CA PRO A 25 9.99 -17.81 -3.32
C PRO A 25 10.64 -17.04 -2.17
N LYS A 26 11.98 -16.95 -2.17
CA LYS A 26 12.70 -16.26 -1.11
C LYS A 26 12.45 -14.75 -1.17
N GLU A 27 12.57 -14.19 -2.37
CA GLU A 27 12.33 -12.78 -2.59
C GLU A 27 10.86 -12.45 -2.33
N LEU A 28 9.95 -13.34 -2.74
CA LEU A 28 8.52 -13.16 -2.53
C LEU A 28 8.20 -13.06 -1.03
N ARG A 29 8.84 -13.88 -0.21
CA ARG A 29 8.63 -13.84 1.24
C ARG A 29 9.02 -12.48 1.82
N GLU A 30 10.17 -11.97 1.43
CA GLU A 30 10.65 -10.66 1.88
C GLU A 30 9.71 -9.54 1.45
N LEU A 31 9.24 -9.61 0.20
CA LEU A 31 8.31 -8.60 -0.33
C LEU A 31 6.96 -8.66 0.39
N GLU A 32 6.48 -9.86 0.73
CA GLU A 32 5.24 -10.02 1.47
C GLU A 32 5.33 -9.42 2.87
N GLU A 33 6.46 -9.55 3.52
CA GLU A 33 6.69 -8.93 4.83
C GLU A 33 6.65 -7.40 4.71
N GLN A 34 7.30 -6.85 3.69
CA GLN A 34 7.27 -5.42 3.43
C GLN A 34 5.87 -4.94 3.10
N ARG A 35 5.09 -5.77 2.38
CA ARG A 35 3.72 -5.42 2.03
C ARG A 35 2.86 -5.24 3.29
N VAL A 36 3.02 -6.10 4.27
CA VAL A 36 2.28 -5.98 5.53
C VAL A 36 2.63 -4.66 6.23
N ILE A 37 3.91 -4.32 6.28
CA ILE A 37 4.36 -3.08 6.90
C ILE A 37 3.78 -1.86 6.18
N CYS A 38 3.88 -1.84 4.85
CA CYS A 38 3.34 -0.74 4.05
C CYS A 38 1.82 -0.62 4.18
N HIS A 39 1.13 -1.75 4.21
CA HIS A 39 -0.31 -1.78 4.41
C HIS A 39 -0.68 -1.11 5.74
N ASN A 40 0.00 -1.51 6.81
CA ASN A 40 -0.30 -0.97 8.14
C ASN A 40 -0.01 0.52 8.22
N GLU A 41 1.11 0.97 7.65
CA GLU A 41 1.44 2.39 7.64
C GLU A 41 0.40 3.20 6.88
N PHE A 42 -0.02 2.69 5.73
CA PHE A 42 -1.03 3.36 4.92
C PHE A 42 -2.38 3.38 5.64
N ALA A 43 -2.78 2.26 6.24
CA ALA A 43 -4.03 2.18 6.98
C ALA A 43 -4.07 3.15 8.15
N GLU A 44 -2.95 3.28 8.89
CA GLU A 44 -2.86 4.25 9.98
C GLU A 44 -2.96 5.68 9.46
N ALA A 45 -2.35 5.97 8.32
CA ALA A 45 -2.44 7.29 7.70
C ALA A 45 -3.86 7.61 7.25
N LEU A 46 -4.61 6.61 6.77
CA LEU A 46 -6.02 6.79 6.41
C LEU A 46 -6.84 7.17 7.64
N LYS A 47 -6.62 6.47 8.75
CA LYS A 47 -7.31 6.78 10.01
C LYS A 47 -7.00 8.19 10.46
N ALA A 48 -5.74 8.59 10.40
CA ALA A 48 -5.33 9.93 10.80
C ALA A 48 -5.96 11.01 9.93
N ALA A 49 -6.24 10.69 8.67
CA ALA A 49 -6.89 11.62 7.73
C ALA A 49 -8.42 11.58 7.81
N GLY A 50 -8.97 10.74 8.70
CA GLY A 50 -10.44 10.61 8.83
C GLY A 50 -11.10 9.80 7.75
N ILE A 51 -10.32 9.02 7.01
CA ILE A 51 -10.83 8.18 5.93
C ILE A 51 -11.13 6.79 6.47
N ARG A 52 -12.38 6.34 6.32
CA ARG A 52 -12.81 5.03 6.79
C ARG A 52 -12.65 3.97 5.72
N TYR A 53 -12.32 2.79 6.14
CA TYR A 53 -12.24 1.62 5.26
C TYR A 53 -12.90 0.42 5.94
N LYS A 54 -13.39 -0.51 5.13
CA LYS A 54 -14.11 -1.69 5.63
C LYS A 54 -13.20 -2.85 5.99
N ASP A 55 -12.22 -3.14 5.13
CA ASP A 55 -11.34 -4.28 5.29
C ASP A 55 -10.03 -4.04 4.51
N ARG A 56 -9.18 -5.06 4.46
CA ARG A 56 -7.90 -4.98 3.77
C ARG A 56 -8.04 -4.69 2.28
N ASP A 57 -9.00 -5.33 1.64
CA ASP A 57 -9.24 -5.13 0.21
C ASP A 57 -9.64 -3.68 -0.07
N HIS A 58 -10.45 -3.11 0.82
CA HIS A 58 -10.87 -1.72 0.68
C HIS A 58 -9.67 -0.77 0.80
N VAL A 59 -8.75 -1.04 1.73
CA VAL A 59 -7.52 -0.25 1.88
C VAL A 59 -6.74 -0.26 0.57
N THR A 60 -6.59 -1.42 -0.05
CA THR A 60 -5.88 -1.56 -1.32
C THR A 60 -6.56 -0.77 -2.43
N ARG A 61 -7.88 -0.81 -2.50
CA ARG A 61 -8.65 -0.04 -3.50
C ARG A 61 -8.47 1.46 -3.31
N ILE A 62 -8.45 1.91 -2.07
CA ILE A 62 -8.23 3.32 -1.76
C ILE A 62 -6.84 3.74 -2.26
N ALA A 63 -5.82 2.90 -2.05
CA ALA A 63 -4.47 3.18 -2.51
C ALA A 63 -4.43 3.35 -4.03
N TYR A 64 -5.05 2.44 -4.77
CA TYR A 64 -5.13 2.53 -6.23
C TYR A 64 -5.85 3.79 -6.68
N ARG A 65 -6.92 4.15 -6.00
CA ARG A 65 -7.69 5.33 -6.33
C ARG A 65 -6.88 6.61 -6.14
N ILE A 66 -6.15 6.70 -5.03
CA ILE A 66 -5.32 7.87 -4.73
C ILE A 66 -4.24 8.04 -5.80
N VAL A 67 -3.56 6.97 -6.15
CA VAL A 67 -2.49 7.02 -7.14
C VAL A 67 -3.04 7.39 -8.52
N LYS A 68 -4.18 6.82 -8.88
CA LYS A 68 -4.82 7.07 -10.16
C LYS A 68 -5.31 8.52 -10.29
N GLU A 69 -5.89 9.07 -9.23
CA GLU A 69 -6.41 10.43 -9.25
C GLU A 69 -5.32 11.49 -9.30
N GLU A 70 -4.17 11.20 -8.68
CA GLU A 70 -3.04 12.15 -8.68
C GLU A 70 -2.29 12.16 -10.02
N LEU A 71 -2.44 11.12 -10.80
CA LEU A 71 -1.85 11.05 -12.13
C LEU A 71 -2.79 11.62 -13.18
#